data_5f03b6fe3641cbcf7755f7d159e0f9f4
#
_entry.id   5f03b6fe3641cbcf7755f7d159e0f9f4
#
_cell.length_a   1.000
_cell.length_b   1.000
_cell.length_c   1.000
_cell.angle_alpha   90.00
_cell.angle_beta   90.00
_cell.angle_gamma   90.00
#
_symmetry.space_group_name_H-M   'P 1'
#
loop_
_entity.id
_entity.type
_entity.pdbx_description
1 polymer ?
#
loop_
_entity_poly.entity_id
_entity_poly.type
_entity_poly.pdbx_seq_one_letter_code
_entity_poly.pdbx_strand_id
1 'polypeptide(L)'
;MGLYQRHASRFWWMTYTMNEERYFESTKTTSKELAKKIWKRREGEIAMGLFKVGWPGERIRFGLLCEEFERSHFAGLAENTIKGHRSYINNLKLFFGDRKLDNITVAMVEAYRDERRQQPSKNNPQQTVKGATVNRELECLKCMLDFATKRRYIAENPAAEVKHFNELRERPTRRMLTVEEERRILDAAPAYLRVAIILLAQTGGRTYSEGFSLRWSQVDFEGRLIRLTNNVKTPASAEPIPLSEYACDVLRAWKKEGASTSEYVFPSPVLPNRPISTVKTVWKTTLKRAGVPAFPIYNLRHVFCTRLSEVAPDAVVERAMRHTSPETKRHYQLGMADQVRNAVDRANKKLYGKRGALHFRDSQAPKKEAIEIAVCN
;
A
#
# COMPACT_ATOMS: atom_id res chain seq x y z
N MET A 1 -31.25 -42.13 1.46
CA MET A 1 -31.96 -40.97 0.88
C MET A 1 -33.38 -41.39 0.57
N GLY A 2 -34.41 -40.60 0.89
CA GLY A 2 -35.81 -40.94 0.62
C GLY A 2 -36.75 -39.73 0.66
N LEU A 3 -37.90 -39.91 -0.01
CA LEU A 3 -39.00 -38.95 0.01
C LEU A 3 -40.14 -39.54 0.85
N TYR A 4 -40.68 -38.78 1.80
CA TYR A 4 -41.73 -39.23 2.70
C TYR A 4 -42.69 -38.11 3.07
N GLN A 5 -43.85 -38.45 3.60
CA GLN A 5 -44.79 -37.49 4.13
C GLN A 5 -44.80 -37.56 5.67
N ARG A 6 -44.64 -36.41 6.32
CA ARG A 6 -44.60 -36.35 7.77
C ARG A 6 -46.02 -36.28 8.33
N HIS A 7 -46.30 -37.01 9.38
CA HIS A 7 -47.65 -37.19 9.92
C HIS A 7 -48.45 -35.90 10.20
N ALA A 8 -47.77 -34.81 10.52
CA ALA A 8 -48.42 -33.51 10.80
C ALA A 8 -48.17 -32.48 9.70
N SER A 9 -47.68 -32.84 8.50
CA SER A 9 -47.34 -31.92 7.44
C SER A 9 -48.08 -32.24 6.15
N ARG A 10 -48.71 -31.24 5.56
CA ARG A 10 -49.31 -31.31 4.20
C ARG A 10 -48.26 -31.39 3.12
N PHE A 11 -46.98 -31.07 3.42
CA PHE A 11 -45.89 -31.07 2.46
C PHE A 11 -45.13 -32.38 2.44
N TRP A 12 -44.56 -32.74 1.28
CA TRP A 12 -43.58 -33.79 1.16
C TRP A 12 -42.25 -33.39 1.80
N TRP A 13 -41.56 -34.35 2.40
CA TRP A 13 -40.25 -34.17 3.03
C TRP A 13 -39.27 -35.11 2.35
N MET A 14 -38.02 -34.68 2.25
CA MET A 14 -36.93 -35.51 1.77
C MET A 14 -35.86 -35.67 2.85
N THR A 15 -35.21 -36.84 2.81
CA THR A 15 -34.07 -37.13 3.68
C THR A 15 -32.88 -37.52 2.85
N TYR A 16 -31.73 -36.97 3.21
CA TYR A 16 -30.43 -37.29 2.58
C TYR A 16 -29.33 -37.27 3.63
N THR A 17 -28.22 -37.99 3.36
CA THR A 17 -27.03 -38.02 4.21
C THR A 17 -25.92 -37.24 3.51
N MET A 18 -25.26 -36.38 4.28
CA MET A 18 -24.11 -35.62 3.81
C MET A 18 -23.13 -35.47 4.96
N ASN A 19 -21.83 -35.71 4.72
CA ASN A 19 -20.78 -35.70 5.74
C ASN A 19 -21.14 -36.56 7.00
N GLU A 20 -21.69 -37.76 6.79
CA GLU A 20 -22.12 -38.72 7.82
C GLU A 20 -23.33 -38.24 8.65
N GLU A 21 -23.85 -37.06 8.42
CA GLU A 21 -25.05 -36.55 9.09
C GLU A 21 -26.29 -36.67 8.21
N ARG A 22 -27.41 -37.00 8.87
CA ARG A 22 -28.71 -37.20 8.23
C ARG A 22 -29.54 -35.90 8.30
N TYR A 23 -29.94 -35.39 7.15
CA TYR A 23 -30.74 -34.17 7.03
C TYR A 23 -32.16 -34.43 6.59
N PHE A 24 -33.09 -33.61 7.07
CA PHE A 24 -34.52 -33.65 6.78
C PHE A 24 -34.96 -32.28 6.28
N GLU A 25 -35.49 -32.21 5.03
CA GLU A 25 -35.89 -30.97 4.41
C GLU A 25 -37.30 -31.07 3.83
N SER A 26 -38.13 -30.03 4.01
CA SER A 26 -39.44 -29.94 3.38
C SER A 26 -39.30 -29.51 1.94
N THR A 27 -39.95 -30.21 1.02
CA THR A 27 -40.02 -29.81 -0.39
C THR A 27 -40.96 -28.63 -0.63
N LYS A 28 -41.68 -28.17 0.40
CA LYS A 28 -42.69 -27.11 0.36
C LYS A 28 -43.78 -27.32 -0.74
N THR A 29 -43.96 -28.54 -1.19
CA THR A 29 -45.00 -28.91 -2.16
C THR A 29 -45.84 -30.06 -1.64
N THR A 30 -47.11 -30.04 -2.00
CA THR A 30 -48.08 -31.14 -1.76
C THR A 30 -48.09 -32.15 -2.90
N SER A 31 -47.57 -31.78 -4.06
CA SER A 31 -47.49 -32.67 -5.23
C SER A 31 -46.31 -33.65 -5.09
N LYS A 32 -46.62 -34.96 -5.14
CA LYS A 32 -45.63 -36.02 -5.09
C LYS A 32 -44.67 -36.01 -6.28
N GLU A 33 -45.18 -35.65 -7.47
CA GLU A 33 -44.35 -35.59 -8.68
C GLU A 33 -43.35 -34.44 -8.62
N LEU A 34 -43.81 -33.26 -8.18
CA LEU A 34 -42.93 -32.11 -8.01
C LEU A 34 -41.89 -32.37 -6.90
N ALA A 35 -42.32 -33.00 -5.80
CA ALA A 35 -41.40 -33.40 -4.73
C ALA A 35 -40.33 -34.39 -5.23
N LYS A 36 -40.67 -35.35 -6.10
CA LYS A 36 -39.68 -36.26 -6.74
C LYS A 36 -38.68 -35.49 -7.60
N LYS A 37 -39.11 -34.48 -8.36
CA LYS A 37 -38.23 -33.66 -9.20
C LYS A 37 -37.25 -32.84 -8.30
N ILE A 38 -37.76 -32.23 -7.24
CA ILE A 38 -36.97 -31.49 -6.27
C ILE A 38 -35.95 -32.41 -5.61
N TRP A 39 -36.37 -33.62 -5.20
CA TRP A 39 -35.48 -34.60 -4.55
C TRP A 39 -34.37 -35.08 -5.53
N LYS A 40 -34.71 -35.42 -6.77
CA LYS A 40 -33.71 -35.82 -7.78
C LYS A 40 -32.71 -34.69 -8.09
N ARG A 41 -33.19 -33.47 -8.17
CA ARG A 41 -32.31 -32.30 -8.32
C ARG A 41 -31.35 -32.17 -7.13
N ARG A 42 -31.87 -32.33 -5.93
CA ARG A 42 -31.06 -32.26 -4.67
C ARG A 42 -30.02 -33.37 -4.63
N GLU A 43 -30.37 -34.57 -5.05
CA GLU A 43 -29.46 -35.71 -5.11
C GLU A 43 -28.33 -35.44 -6.13
N GLY A 44 -28.65 -34.85 -7.29
CA GLY A 44 -27.65 -34.40 -8.25
C GLY A 44 -26.74 -33.28 -7.73
N GLU A 45 -27.31 -32.29 -7.03
CA GLU A 45 -26.54 -31.22 -6.40
C GLU A 45 -25.57 -31.74 -5.33
N ILE A 46 -25.99 -32.72 -4.54
CA ILE A 46 -25.13 -33.40 -3.55
C ILE A 46 -24.01 -34.19 -4.23
N ALA A 47 -24.35 -34.97 -5.26
CA ALA A 47 -23.39 -35.79 -6.00
C ALA A 47 -22.32 -34.93 -6.72
N MET A 48 -22.68 -33.73 -7.17
CA MET A 48 -21.76 -32.77 -7.80
C MET A 48 -21.04 -31.89 -6.81
N GLY A 49 -21.24 -32.06 -5.49
CA GLY A 49 -20.65 -31.18 -4.46
C GLY A 49 -21.21 -29.76 -4.44
N LEU A 50 -22.30 -29.51 -5.20
CA LEU A 50 -22.93 -28.19 -5.32
C LEU A 50 -23.92 -27.87 -4.21
N PHE A 51 -24.28 -28.90 -3.42
CA PHE A 51 -25.30 -28.77 -2.39
C PHE A 51 -24.71 -28.32 -1.02
N LYS A 52 -25.22 -27.22 -0.52
CA LYS A 52 -24.69 -26.49 0.65
C LYS A 52 -25.58 -26.59 1.90
N VAL A 53 -26.21 -27.73 2.20
CA VAL A 53 -27.06 -27.85 3.40
C VAL A 53 -26.24 -27.81 4.68
N GLY A 54 -26.73 -27.02 5.61
CA GLY A 54 -26.15 -26.92 6.95
C GLY A 54 -24.90 -26.04 7.02
N TRP A 55 -24.58 -25.29 5.98
CA TRP A 55 -23.52 -24.31 6.08
C TRP A 55 -23.97 -23.19 7.02
N PRO A 56 -23.18 -22.86 8.06
CA PRO A 56 -23.52 -21.78 8.99
C PRO A 56 -23.79 -20.45 8.29
N GLY A 57 -23.27 -20.26 7.07
CA GLY A 57 -23.41 -19.05 6.26
C GLY A 57 -24.85 -18.64 5.95
N GLU A 58 -25.80 -19.58 5.84
CA GLU A 58 -27.23 -19.25 5.71
C GLU A 58 -27.76 -18.44 6.91
N ARG A 59 -27.11 -18.54 8.06
CA ARG A 59 -27.49 -17.87 9.31
C ARG A 59 -26.58 -16.71 9.65
N ILE A 60 -25.35 -16.69 9.09
CA ILE A 60 -24.35 -15.67 9.41
C ILE A 60 -24.55 -14.43 8.54
N ARG A 61 -24.64 -13.30 9.23
CA ARG A 61 -24.77 -12.00 8.61
C ARG A 61 -23.41 -11.31 8.49
N PHE A 62 -23.26 -10.41 7.53
CA PHE A 62 -22.02 -9.69 7.27
C PHE A 62 -21.53 -8.93 8.52
N GLY A 63 -22.45 -8.36 9.31
CA GLY A 63 -22.10 -7.70 10.58
C GLY A 63 -21.40 -8.64 11.57
N LEU A 64 -21.94 -9.86 11.75
CA LEU A 64 -21.33 -10.88 12.63
C LEU A 64 -19.95 -11.32 12.11
N LEU A 65 -19.81 -11.52 10.79
CA LEU A 65 -18.52 -11.82 10.18
C LEU A 65 -17.49 -10.73 10.51
N CYS A 66 -17.87 -9.45 10.42
CA CYS A 66 -16.97 -8.35 10.76
C CYS A 66 -16.49 -8.43 12.21
N GLU A 67 -17.37 -8.71 13.17
CA GLU A 67 -17.02 -8.82 14.59
C GLU A 67 -16.08 -9.99 14.87
N GLU A 68 -16.36 -11.16 14.29
CA GLU A 68 -15.52 -12.34 14.43
C GLU A 68 -14.16 -12.15 13.77
N PHE A 69 -14.14 -11.52 12.59
CA PHE A 69 -12.91 -11.21 11.89
C PHE A 69 -12.06 -10.22 12.69
N GLU A 70 -12.64 -9.14 13.22
CA GLU A 70 -11.92 -8.19 14.06
C GLU A 70 -11.31 -8.88 15.29
N ARG A 71 -12.08 -9.70 15.97
CA ARG A 71 -11.63 -10.44 17.17
C ARG A 71 -10.45 -11.38 16.87
N SER A 72 -10.52 -12.07 15.74
CA SER A 72 -9.53 -13.08 15.36
C SER A 72 -8.32 -12.49 14.66
N HIS A 73 -8.52 -11.51 13.78
CA HIS A 73 -7.48 -11.00 12.87
C HIS A 73 -6.68 -9.85 13.48
N PHE A 74 -7.26 -9.07 14.39
CA PHE A 74 -6.58 -7.91 14.97
C PHE A 74 -5.60 -8.28 16.09
N ALA A 75 -5.67 -9.50 16.62
CA ALA A 75 -4.71 -9.98 17.60
C ALA A 75 -3.27 -9.93 17.02
N GLY A 76 -2.40 -9.15 17.65
CA GLY A 76 -1.00 -9.00 17.24
C GLY A 76 -0.72 -8.00 16.12
N LEU A 77 -1.75 -7.34 15.55
CA LEU A 77 -1.52 -6.28 14.58
C LEU A 77 -1.14 -4.95 15.24
N ALA A 78 -0.32 -4.16 14.55
CA ALA A 78 0.00 -2.81 14.97
C ALA A 78 -1.25 -1.91 14.98
N GLU A 79 -1.35 -1.01 15.98
CA GLU A 79 -2.51 -0.12 16.19
C GLU A 79 -2.93 0.66 14.94
N ASN A 80 -1.98 1.19 14.17
CA ASN A 80 -2.27 1.91 12.93
C ASN A 80 -2.86 1.01 11.83
N THR A 81 -2.47 -0.27 11.80
CA THR A 81 -3.04 -1.26 10.89
C THR A 81 -4.48 -1.55 11.29
N ILE A 82 -4.74 -1.73 12.59
CA ILE A 82 -6.10 -1.92 13.13
C ILE A 82 -7.00 -0.73 12.78
N LYS A 83 -6.52 0.50 12.98
CA LYS A 83 -7.27 1.73 12.61
C LYS A 83 -7.62 1.75 11.12
N GLY A 84 -6.69 1.34 10.26
CA GLY A 84 -6.91 1.22 8.82
C GLY A 84 -8.00 0.19 8.49
N HIS A 85 -7.87 -1.04 9.01
CA HIS A 85 -8.84 -2.10 8.79
C HIS A 85 -10.24 -1.72 9.29
N ARG A 86 -10.36 -1.13 10.49
CA ARG A 86 -11.66 -0.62 11.00
C ARG A 86 -12.31 0.38 10.06
N SER A 87 -11.52 1.29 9.50
CA SER A 87 -12.03 2.25 8.50
C SER A 87 -12.57 1.54 7.25
N TYR A 88 -11.89 0.52 6.76
CA TYR A 88 -12.34 -0.28 5.61
C TYR A 88 -13.61 -1.07 5.95
N ILE A 89 -13.62 -1.78 7.07
CA ILE A 89 -14.77 -2.55 7.55
C ILE A 89 -16.00 -1.66 7.72
N ASN A 90 -15.86 -0.44 8.26
CA ASN A 90 -16.96 0.49 8.40
C ASN A 90 -17.56 0.90 7.04
N ASN A 91 -16.73 1.14 6.02
CA ASN A 91 -17.22 1.44 4.67
C ASN A 91 -17.93 0.22 4.05
N LEU A 92 -17.40 -0.99 4.26
CA LEU A 92 -18.01 -2.24 3.82
C LEU A 92 -19.36 -2.48 4.52
N LYS A 93 -19.44 -2.25 5.83
CA LYS A 93 -20.70 -2.36 6.60
C LYS A 93 -21.78 -1.41 6.07
N LEU A 94 -21.42 -0.21 5.63
CA LEU A 94 -22.39 0.74 5.06
C LEU A 94 -23.02 0.22 3.76
N PHE A 95 -22.30 -0.52 2.94
CA PHE A 95 -22.79 -1.07 1.67
C PHE A 95 -23.47 -2.42 1.85
N PHE A 96 -22.78 -3.38 2.48
CA PHE A 96 -23.29 -4.74 2.61
C PHE A 96 -24.40 -4.86 3.67
N GLY A 97 -24.41 -3.96 4.66
CA GLY A 97 -25.41 -3.93 5.73
C GLY A 97 -25.46 -5.23 6.51
N ASP A 98 -26.66 -5.69 6.79
CA ASP A 98 -26.93 -6.92 7.54
C ASP A 98 -27.31 -8.09 6.62
N ARG A 99 -26.70 -8.14 5.41
CA ARG A 99 -26.93 -9.22 4.44
C ARG A 99 -26.38 -10.54 4.95
N LYS A 100 -27.08 -11.63 4.60
CA LYS A 100 -26.54 -12.98 4.77
C LYS A 100 -25.34 -13.20 3.85
N LEU A 101 -24.34 -13.91 4.31
CA LEU A 101 -23.11 -14.13 3.54
C LEU A 101 -23.36 -14.85 2.21
N ASP A 102 -24.29 -15.79 2.17
CA ASP A 102 -24.66 -16.51 0.94
C ASP A 102 -25.30 -15.61 -0.14
N ASN A 103 -25.80 -14.45 0.26
CA ASN A 103 -26.39 -13.46 -0.65
C ASN A 103 -25.35 -12.47 -1.20
N ILE A 104 -24.09 -12.54 -0.75
CA ILE A 104 -23.03 -11.70 -1.28
C ILE A 104 -22.47 -12.37 -2.54
N THR A 105 -22.75 -11.77 -3.69
CA THR A 105 -22.34 -12.26 -5.01
C THR A 105 -21.16 -11.46 -5.57
N VAL A 106 -20.48 -12.02 -6.58
CA VAL A 106 -19.43 -11.31 -7.33
C VAL A 106 -19.95 -9.97 -7.86
N ALA A 107 -21.12 -9.96 -8.46
CA ALA A 107 -21.76 -8.74 -9.00
C ALA A 107 -21.96 -7.66 -7.93
N MET A 108 -22.29 -8.06 -6.69
CA MET A 108 -22.42 -7.10 -5.57
C MET A 108 -21.07 -6.54 -5.13
N VAL A 109 -20.00 -7.33 -5.16
CA VAL A 109 -18.64 -6.84 -4.85
C VAL A 109 -18.17 -5.88 -5.94
N GLU A 110 -18.47 -6.16 -7.20
CA GLU A 110 -18.20 -5.24 -8.30
C GLU A 110 -19.01 -3.93 -8.18
N ALA A 111 -20.29 -4.03 -7.84
CA ALA A 111 -21.13 -2.85 -7.58
C ALA A 111 -20.55 -2.00 -6.43
N TYR A 112 -20.13 -2.62 -5.32
CA TYR A 112 -19.42 -1.92 -4.25
C TYR A 112 -18.20 -1.16 -4.76
N ARG A 113 -17.34 -1.85 -5.54
CA ARG A 113 -16.12 -1.27 -6.13
C ARG A 113 -16.45 0.00 -6.91
N ASP A 114 -17.42 -0.08 -7.80
CA ASP A 114 -17.75 0.97 -8.74
C ASP A 114 -18.50 2.13 -8.08
N GLU A 115 -19.46 1.86 -7.20
CA GLU A 115 -20.16 2.89 -6.42
C GLU A 115 -19.21 3.61 -5.46
N ARG A 116 -18.34 2.84 -4.78
CA ARG A 116 -17.36 3.41 -3.85
C ARG A 116 -16.39 4.37 -4.53
N ARG A 117 -16.02 4.07 -5.77
CA ARG A 117 -15.15 4.89 -6.62
C ARG A 117 -15.78 6.26 -6.93
N GLN A 118 -17.10 6.33 -7.04
CA GLN A 118 -17.83 7.57 -7.33
C GLN A 118 -18.09 8.42 -6.08
N GLN A 119 -17.96 7.87 -4.89
CA GLN A 119 -18.21 8.61 -3.66
C GLN A 119 -17.18 9.73 -3.45
N PRO A 120 -17.57 10.86 -2.81
CA PRO A 120 -16.62 11.92 -2.49
C PRO A 120 -15.56 11.45 -1.49
N SER A 121 -14.34 11.90 -1.68
CA SER A 121 -13.23 11.61 -0.78
C SER A 121 -13.38 12.39 0.54
N LYS A 122 -13.21 11.71 1.68
CA LYS A 122 -13.23 12.36 3.01
C LYS A 122 -12.20 13.47 3.16
N ASN A 123 -11.04 13.34 2.49
CA ASN A 123 -9.95 14.32 2.60
C ASN A 123 -10.10 15.50 1.64
N ASN A 124 -10.82 15.31 0.55
CA ASN A 124 -11.12 16.34 -0.43
C ASN A 124 -12.47 16.03 -1.10
N PRO A 125 -13.58 16.59 -0.59
CA PRO A 125 -14.92 16.31 -1.10
C PRO A 125 -15.14 16.67 -2.57
N GLN A 126 -14.29 17.51 -3.15
CA GLN A 126 -14.32 17.86 -4.58
C GLN A 126 -13.71 16.77 -5.48
N GLN A 127 -13.11 15.77 -4.89
CA GLN A 127 -12.52 14.62 -5.60
C GLN A 127 -13.22 13.34 -5.18
N THR A 128 -13.31 12.39 -6.09
CA THR A 128 -13.81 11.05 -5.78
C THR A 128 -12.76 10.22 -5.04
N VAL A 129 -13.21 9.13 -4.40
CA VAL A 129 -12.32 8.17 -3.73
C VAL A 129 -11.34 7.58 -4.74
N LYS A 130 -10.06 7.56 -4.43
CA LYS A 130 -9.01 6.99 -5.30
C LYS A 130 -9.14 5.49 -5.43
N GLY A 131 -8.82 4.95 -6.62
CA GLY A 131 -8.80 3.52 -6.88
C GLY A 131 -7.93 2.75 -5.89
N ALA A 132 -6.78 3.29 -5.49
CA ALA A 132 -5.93 2.69 -4.45
C ALA A 132 -6.63 2.54 -3.09
N THR A 133 -7.57 3.42 -2.72
CA THR A 133 -8.35 3.30 -1.48
C THR A 133 -9.37 2.18 -1.61
N VAL A 134 -10.09 2.14 -2.75
CA VAL A 134 -11.07 1.07 -3.03
C VAL A 134 -10.39 -0.29 -3.07
N ASN A 135 -9.23 -0.40 -3.71
CA ASN A 135 -8.46 -1.63 -3.76
C ASN A 135 -8.11 -2.16 -2.36
N ARG A 136 -7.74 -1.29 -1.42
CA ARG A 136 -7.46 -1.70 -0.04
C ARG A 136 -8.70 -2.15 0.71
N GLU A 137 -9.84 -1.54 0.44
CA GLU A 137 -11.14 -1.96 0.97
C GLU A 137 -11.53 -3.33 0.40
N LEU A 138 -11.31 -3.57 -0.90
CA LEU A 138 -11.53 -4.88 -1.53
C LEU A 138 -10.60 -5.96 -1.00
N GLU A 139 -9.31 -5.67 -0.78
CA GLU A 139 -8.39 -6.63 -0.15
C GLU A 139 -8.83 -6.99 1.28
N CYS A 140 -9.31 -6.01 2.04
CA CYS A 140 -9.88 -6.27 3.36
C CYS A 140 -11.10 -7.19 3.27
N LEU A 141 -12.04 -6.91 2.34
CA LEU A 141 -13.20 -7.75 2.09
C LEU A 141 -12.80 -9.16 1.67
N LYS A 142 -11.82 -9.28 0.76
CA LYS A 142 -11.30 -10.57 0.31
C LYS A 142 -10.75 -11.38 1.49
N CYS A 143 -9.93 -10.77 2.35
CA CYS A 143 -9.44 -11.43 3.57
C CYS A 143 -10.57 -11.88 4.50
N MET A 144 -11.61 -11.05 4.67
CA MET A 144 -12.77 -11.40 5.50
C MET A 144 -13.57 -12.58 4.92
N LEU A 145 -13.76 -12.61 3.61
CA LEU A 145 -14.48 -13.69 2.94
C LEU A 145 -13.64 -14.98 2.85
N ASP A 146 -12.30 -14.88 2.72
CA ASP A 146 -11.39 -16.03 2.87
C ASP A 146 -11.46 -16.62 4.28
N PHE A 147 -11.55 -15.76 5.31
CA PHE A 147 -11.76 -16.20 6.67
C PHE A 147 -13.12 -16.94 6.82
N ALA A 148 -14.18 -16.41 6.19
CA ALA A 148 -15.49 -17.05 6.16
C ALA A 148 -15.45 -18.40 5.43
N THR A 149 -14.71 -18.51 4.33
CA THR A 149 -14.52 -19.77 3.59
C THR A 149 -13.77 -20.81 4.44
N LYS A 150 -12.69 -20.41 5.11
CA LYS A 150 -11.94 -21.30 6.02
C LYS A 150 -12.79 -21.82 7.18
N ARG A 151 -13.74 -21.02 7.65
CA ARG A 151 -14.71 -21.41 8.69
C ARG A 151 -15.93 -22.15 8.13
N ARG A 152 -15.96 -22.39 6.83
CA ARG A 152 -17.07 -23.02 6.14
C ARG A 152 -18.40 -22.27 6.28
N TYR A 153 -18.35 -20.94 6.41
CA TYR A 153 -19.55 -20.09 6.38
C TYR A 153 -20.06 -19.91 4.96
N ILE A 154 -19.15 -19.85 3.98
CA ILE A 154 -19.44 -19.80 2.55
C ILE A 154 -18.55 -20.82 1.81
N ALA A 155 -19.00 -21.27 0.64
CA ALA A 155 -18.26 -22.27 -0.13
C ALA A 155 -17.03 -21.68 -0.82
N GLU A 156 -17.19 -20.49 -1.37
CA GLU A 156 -16.16 -19.78 -2.15
C GLU A 156 -16.20 -18.29 -1.85
N ASN A 157 -15.09 -17.61 -2.13
CA ASN A 157 -14.97 -16.20 -1.89
C ASN A 157 -15.42 -15.39 -3.11
N PRO A 158 -16.56 -14.69 -3.10
CA PRO A 158 -17.03 -13.89 -4.24
C PRO A 158 -16.16 -12.67 -4.57
N ALA A 159 -15.23 -12.28 -3.69
CA ALA A 159 -14.28 -11.19 -3.95
C ALA A 159 -12.97 -11.67 -4.60
N ALA A 160 -12.77 -13.00 -4.76
CA ALA A 160 -11.49 -13.56 -5.19
C ALA A 160 -11.04 -13.06 -6.57
N GLU A 161 -11.98 -12.98 -7.51
CA GLU A 161 -11.71 -12.65 -8.91
C GLU A 161 -12.03 -11.20 -9.30
N VAL A 162 -12.51 -10.38 -8.34
CA VAL A 162 -12.86 -9.00 -8.62
C VAL A 162 -11.60 -8.17 -8.91
N LYS A 163 -11.55 -7.58 -10.10
CA LYS A 163 -10.41 -6.83 -10.59
C LYS A 163 -10.23 -5.51 -9.84
N HIS A 164 -9.02 -5.22 -9.45
CA HIS A 164 -8.61 -3.95 -8.87
C HIS A 164 -8.50 -2.84 -9.90
N PHE A 165 -8.64 -1.59 -9.45
CA PHE A 165 -8.31 -0.43 -10.26
C PHE A 165 -6.80 -0.33 -10.51
N ASN A 166 -6.42 0.18 -11.67
CA ASN A 166 -5.01 0.45 -11.97
C ASN A 166 -4.53 1.70 -11.21
N GLU A 167 -3.80 1.50 -10.11
CA GLU A 167 -3.30 2.58 -9.27
C GLU A 167 -2.24 3.46 -9.94
N LEU A 168 -1.54 2.94 -10.96
CA LEU A 168 -0.47 3.68 -11.63
C LEU A 168 -0.97 4.95 -12.33
N ARG A 169 -2.20 4.89 -12.87
CA ARG A 169 -2.82 6.03 -13.55
C ARG A 169 -3.17 7.19 -12.62
N GLU A 170 -3.31 6.93 -11.32
CA GLU A 170 -3.72 7.91 -10.32
C GLU A 170 -2.55 8.39 -9.43
N ARG A 171 -1.37 7.83 -9.64
CA ARG A 171 -0.19 8.24 -8.86
C ARG A 171 0.22 9.64 -9.26
N PRO A 172 0.32 10.58 -8.30
CA PRO A 172 0.85 11.90 -8.61
C PRO A 172 2.29 11.77 -9.11
N THR A 173 2.62 12.55 -10.13
CA THR A 173 4.01 12.69 -10.57
C THR A 173 4.83 13.24 -9.42
N ARG A 174 5.80 12.47 -8.96
CA ARG A 174 6.73 12.92 -7.93
C ARG A 174 7.78 13.81 -8.59
N ARG A 175 8.09 14.91 -7.93
CA ARG A 175 9.13 15.81 -8.40
C ARG A 175 10.43 15.62 -7.62
N MET A 176 11.54 15.86 -8.29
CA MET A 176 12.83 16.01 -7.63
C MET A 176 12.90 17.40 -6.98
N LEU A 177 13.59 17.46 -5.86
CA LEU A 177 13.90 18.70 -5.17
C LEU A 177 15.22 19.24 -5.71
N THR A 178 15.23 20.50 -6.20
CA THR A 178 16.48 21.13 -6.61
C THR A 178 17.30 21.56 -5.39
N VAL A 179 18.60 21.78 -5.59
CA VAL A 179 19.49 22.23 -4.50
C VAL A 179 19.04 23.59 -3.94
N GLU A 180 18.60 24.51 -4.83
CA GLU A 180 18.13 25.84 -4.45
C GLU A 180 16.82 25.78 -3.67
N GLU A 181 15.93 24.85 -4.02
CA GLU A 181 14.69 24.63 -3.27
C GLU A 181 14.98 24.06 -1.89
N GLU A 182 15.87 23.07 -1.82
CA GLU A 182 16.29 22.51 -0.52
C GLU A 182 16.89 23.56 0.39
N ARG A 183 17.78 24.42 -0.13
CA ARG A 183 18.36 25.53 0.61
C ARG A 183 17.27 26.47 1.14
N ARG A 184 16.34 26.91 0.29
CA ARG A 184 15.22 27.78 0.72
C ARG A 184 14.35 27.13 1.78
N ILE A 185 14.12 25.80 1.69
CA ILE A 185 13.37 25.06 2.70
C ILE A 185 14.14 25.04 4.03
N LEU A 186 15.45 24.78 4.00
CA LEU A 186 16.29 24.78 5.19
C LEU A 186 16.34 26.15 5.85
N ASP A 187 16.44 27.23 5.08
CA ASP A 187 16.45 28.61 5.58
C ASP A 187 15.10 28.99 6.25
N ALA A 188 13.99 28.54 5.65
CA ALA A 188 12.63 28.81 6.17
C ALA A 188 12.21 27.90 7.34
N ALA A 189 12.93 26.80 7.58
CA ALA A 189 12.57 25.80 8.59
C ALA A 189 13.00 26.21 10.00
N PRO A 190 12.19 25.98 11.03
CA PRO A 190 12.64 26.10 12.42
C PRO A 190 13.76 25.09 12.71
N ALA A 191 14.61 25.37 13.71
CA ALA A 191 15.85 24.64 13.96
C ALA A 191 15.66 23.11 14.00
N TYR A 192 14.73 22.61 14.80
CA TYR A 192 14.48 21.16 14.91
C TYR A 192 14.07 20.52 13.58
N LEU A 193 13.27 21.25 12.77
CA LEU A 193 12.80 20.72 11.48
C LEU A 193 13.94 20.75 10.45
N ARG A 194 14.81 21.79 10.52
CA ARG A 194 16.03 21.86 9.68
C ARG A 194 16.94 20.66 9.91
N VAL A 195 17.22 20.34 11.18
CA VAL A 195 18.01 19.14 11.54
C VAL A 195 17.33 17.86 11.05
N ALA A 196 16.00 17.74 11.23
CA ALA A 196 15.26 16.57 10.77
C ALA A 196 15.27 16.45 9.23
N ILE A 197 15.16 17.56 8.49
CA ILE A 197 15.24 17.55 7.01
C ILE A 197 16.60 17.04 6.57
N ILE A 198 17.69 17.60 7.13
CA ILE A 198 19.06 17.18 6.81
C ILE A 198 19.22 15.68 7.10
N LEU A 199 18.83 15.22 8.27
CA LEU A 199 18.92 13.81 8.65
C LEU A 199 18.16 12.91 7.66
N LEU A 200 16.91 13.24 7.36
CA LEU A 200 16.06 12.45 6.46
C LEU A 200 16.57 12.44 5.00
N ALA A 201 17.06 13.58 4.52
CA ALA A 201 17.61 13.72 3.17
C ALA A 201 18.96 13.01 3.02
N GLN A 202 19.71 12.79 4.10
CA GLN A 202 21.02 12.13 4.09
C GLN A 202 20.98 10.63 4.46
N THR A 203 19.90 10.18 5.07
CA THR A 203 19.79 8.78 5.53
C THR A 203 18.69 8.00 4.82
N GLY A 204 17.79 8.69 4.14
CA GLY A 204 16.59 8.07 3.58
C GLY A 204 15.68 7.43 4.64
N GLY A 205 15.84 7.77 5.91
CA GLY A 205 15.06 7.22 7.02
C GLY A 205 13.54 7.44 6.85
N ARG A 206 12.74 6.53 7.39
CA ARG A 206 11.28 6.70 7.44
C ARG A 206 10.94 7.84 8.39
N THR A 207 10.22 8.85 7.90
CA THR A 207 10.01 10.14 8.56
C THR A 207 9.67 10.04 10.04
N TYR A 208 8.63 9.27 10.39
CA TYR A 208 8.16 9.22 11.79
C TYR A 208 8.79 8.07 12.59
N SER A 209 8.87 6.87 12.04
CA SER A 209 9.35 5.70 12.78
C SER A 209 10.88 5.63 12.94
N GLU A 210 11.64 6.34 12.13
CA GLU A 210 13.12 6.31 12.13
C GLU A 210 13.72 7.70 12.27
N GLY A 211 13.01 8.75 11.82
CA GLY A 211 13.45 10.14 11.96
C GLY A 211 12.96 10.75 13.26
N PHE A 212 11.68 11.10 13.35
CA PHE A 212 11.16 11.82 14.53
C PHE A 212 11.11 10.99 15.81
N SER A 213 11.02 9.66 15.75
CA SER A 213 11.08 8.81 16.95
C SER A 213 12.51 8.43 17.39
N LEU A 214 13.53 8.97 16.71
CA LEU A 214 14.94 8.66 17.01
C LEU A 214 15.30 9.08 18.44
N ARG A 215 16.01 8.17 19.14
CA ARG A 215 16.56 8.41 20.47
C ARG A 215 18.05 8.64 20.40
N TRP A 216 18.60 9.44 21.33
CA TRP A 216 20.04 9.68 21.42
C TRP A 216 20.84 8.40 21.68
N SER A 217 20.29 7.44 22.41
CA SER A 217 20.89 6.12 22.64
C SER A 217 21.07 5.26 21.37
N GLN A 218 20.37 5.61 20.31
CA GLN A 218 20.45 4.91 19.02
C GLN A 218 21.50 5.52 18.09
N VAL A 219 22.05 6.70 18.42
CA VAL A 219 23.04 7.42 17.61
C VAL A 219 24.43 7.08 18.09
N ASP A 220 25.14 6.31 17.30
CA ASP A 220 26.54 5.97 17.49
C ASP A 220 27.39 6.97 16.70
N PHE A 221 27.94 7.98 17.40
CA PHE A 221 28.76 9.03 16.78
C PHE A 221 30.16 8.57 16.37
N GLU A 222 30.72 7.56 17.05
CA GLU A 222 32.04 7.02 16.73
C GLU A 222 31.94 6.09 15.52
N GLY A 223 30.99 5.16 15.55
CA GLY A 223 30.72 4.27 14.42
C GLY A 223 30.00 4.96 13.25
N ARG A 224 29.55 6.21 13.43
CA ARG A 224 28.73 6.96 12.45
C ARG A 224 27.53 6.17 11.95
N LEU A 225 26.74 5.65 12.89
CA LEU A 225 25.60 4.79 12.61
C LEU A 225 24.38 5.20 13.47
N ILE A 226 23.19 4.94 12.94
CA ILE A 226 21.96 4.87 13.74
C ILE A 226 21.58 3.41 13.86
N ARG A 227 21.45 2.91 15.10
CA ARG A 227 21.04 1.54 15.42
C ARG A 227 19.57 1.53 15.83
N LEU A 228 18.70 1.05 14.95
CA LEU A 228 17.27 0.97 15.23
C LEU A 228 16.98 -0.28 16.06
N THR A 229 16.71 -0.10 17.34
CA THR A 229 16.45 -1.19 18.29
C THR A 229 14.96 -1.49 18.51
N ASN A 230 14.05 -0.56 18.13
CA ASN A 230 12.62 -0.67 18.38
C ASN A 230 11.81 -0.38 17.12
N ASN A 231 10.60 -0.97 17.01
CA ASN A 231 9.64 -0.76 15.91
C ASN A 231 10.14 -1.18 14.52
N VAL A 232 10.92 -2.25 14.45
CA VAL A 232 11.43 -2.81 13.21
C VAL A 232 10.31 -3.57 12.50
N LYS A 233 9.85 -3.05 11.37
CA LYS A 233 8.75 -3.65 10.59
C LYS A 233 9.18 -4.94 9.87
N THR A 234 10.45 -5.02 9.47
CA THR A 234 11.01 -6.17 8.74
C THR A 234 12.47 -6.37 9.18
N PRO A 235 13.05 -7.57 9.05
CA PRO A 235 14.47 -7.81 9.35
C PRO A 235 15.41 -6.82 8.65
N ALA A 236 15.16 -6.50 7.37
CA ALA A 236 15.93 -5.50 6.64
C ALA A 236 15.84 -4.08 7.26
N SER A 237 14.74 -3.77 7.94
CA SER A 237 14.59 -2.48 8.64
C SER A 237 15.43 -2.39 9.91
N ALA A 238 15.97 -3.50 10.42
CA ALA A 238 16.87 -3.56 11.58
C ALA A 238 18.32 -3.18 11.23
N GLU A 239 18.66 -3.18 9.93
CA GLU A 239 20.04 -2.81 9.54
C GLU A 239 20.37 -1.38 9.98
N PRO A 240 21.59 -1.17 10.51
CA PRO A 240 22.05 0.16 10.90
C PRO A 240 22.02 1.14 9.72
N ILE A 241 21.73 2.39 10.01
CA ILE A 241 21.72 3.47 9.02
C ILE A 241 23.07 4.20 9.11
N PRO A 242 23.90 4.20 8.05
CA PRO A 242 25.12 4.98 8.01
C PRO A 242 24.84 6.48 8.07
N LEU A 243 25.65 7.21 8.82
CA LEU A 243 25.63 8.66 8.90
C LEU A 243 26.84 9.23 8.14
N SER A 244 26.60 10.23 7.30
CA SER A 244 27.67 11.06 6.76
C SER A 244 28.34 11.86 7.88
N GLU A 245 29.57 12.31 7.68
CA GLU A 245 30.27 13.19 8.61
C GLU A 245 29.46 14.45 8.89
N TYR A 246 28.92 15.08 7.85
CA TYR A 246 28.06 16.25 7.96
C TYR A 246 26.81 15.99 8.81
N ALA A 247 26.13 14.84 8.64
CA ALA A 247 24.98 14.49 9.47
C ALA A 247 25.36 14.29 10.94
N CYS A 248 26.53 13.71 11.22
CA CYS A 248 27.06 13.60 12.57
C CYS A 248 27.32 14.96 13.21
N ASP A 249 27.93 15.89 12.47
CA ASP A 249 28.22 17.23 12.98
C ASP A 249 26.95 18.03 13.26
N VAL A 250 25.98 17.95 12.39
CA VAL A 250 24.66 18.55 12.60
C VAL A 250 23.98 17.99 13.86
N LEU A 251 24.03 16.67 14.07
CA LEU A 251 23.45 16.04 15.26
C LEU A 251 24.24 16.39 16.54
N ARG A 252 25.57 16.49 16.48
CA ARG A 252 26.39 16.93 17.61
C ARG A 252 26.07 18.39 18.01
N ALA A 253 25.98 19.27 17.01
CA ALA A 253 25.59 20.67 17.25
C ALA A 253 24.18 20.75 17.86
N TRP A 254 23.23 20.03 17.32
CA TRP A 254 21.86 19.96 17.82
C TRP A 254 21.81 19.47 19.29
N LYS A 255 22.61 18.46 19.62
CA LYS A 255 22.72 17.96 21.00
C LYS A 255 23.24 19.00 21.98
N LYS A 256 24.21 19.83 21.56
CA LYS A 256 24.77 20.92 22.38
C LYS A 256 23.78 22.07 22.61
N GLU A 257 22.91 22.36 21.65
CA GLU A 257 21.91 23.44 21.72
C GLU A 257 20.72 23.15 22.65
N GLY A 258 20.79 22.11 23.49
CA GLY A 258 19.77 21.85 24.53
C GLY A 258 18.79 20.72 24.22
N ALA A 259 18.94 20.03 23.08
CA ALA A 259 18.16 18.85 22.81
C ALA A 259 18.54 17.64 23.70
N SER A 260 19.50 17.81 24.59
CA SER A 260 20.03 16.72 25.44
C SER A 260 19.19 16.40 26.68
N THR A 261 18.20 17.22 27.01
CA THR A 261 17.34 17.03 28.20
C THR A 261 16.29 15.94 28.00
N SER A 262 16.02 15.55 26.76
CA SER A 262 15.11 14.47 26.39
C SER A 262 15.87 13.24 25.88
N GLU A 263 15.30 12.06 26.05
CA GLU A 263 15.82 10.85 25.43
C GLU A 263 15.69 10.87 23.88
N TYR A 264 14.76 11.68 23.35
CA TYR A 264 14.50 11.81 21.92
C TYR A 264 15.35 12.92 21.29
N VAL A 265 15.81 12.66 20.05
CA VAL A 265 16.50 13.68 19.23
C VAL A 265 15.54 14.81 18.87
N PHE A 266 14.24 14.48 18.68
CA PHE A 266 13.17 15.43 18.34
C PHE A 266 12.00 15.29 19.33
N PRO A 267 12.15 15.83 20.57
CA PRO A 267 11.09 15.76 21.56
C PRO A 267 9.90 16.62 21.15
N SER A 268 8.70 16.19 21.53
CA SER A 268 7.49 16.98 21.34
C SER A 268 7.55 18.26 22.21
N PRO A 269 7.24 19.43 21.67
CA PRO A 269 7.22 20.67 22.46
C PRO A 269 6.13 20.69 23.53
N VAL A 270 5.09 19.86 23.37
CA VAL A 270 3.96 19.76 24.31
C VAL A 270 4.18 18.65 25.35
N LEU A 271 4.81 17.55 24.94
CA LEU A 271 5.06 16.36 25.76
C LEU A 271 6.53 15.95 25.60
N PRO A 272 7.46 16.55 26.37
CA PRO A 272 8.91 16.34 26.19
C PRO A 272 9.38 14.88 26.30
N ASN A 273 8.61 14.05 27.02
CA ASN A 273 8.88 12.62 27.16
C ASN A 273 8.32 11.79 25.98
N ARG A 274 7.84 12.43 24.93
CA ARG A 274 7.38 11.78 23.70
C ARG A 274 8.02 12.42 22.46
N PRO A 275 8.21 11.67 21.39
CA PRO A 275 8.71 12.25 20.14
C PRO A 275 7.62 13.08 19.45
N ILE A 276 8.03 13.93 18.52
CA ILE A 276 7.12 14.64 17.63
C ILE A 276 6.29 13.61 16.83
N SER A 277 4.97 13.65 16.98
CA SER A 277 4.05 12.74 16.31
C SER A 277 3.66 13.20 14.89
N THR A 278 3.69 14.51 14.63
CA THR A 278 3.36 15.07 13.31
C THR A 278 4.01 16.44 13.10
N VAL A 279 4.46 16.65 11.87
CA VAL A 279 5.01 17.96 11.42
C VAL A 279 4.22 18.51 10.24
N LYS A 280 3.03 17.98 9.94
CA LYS A 280 2.26 18.31 8.73
C LYS A 280 2.02 19.82 8.59
N THR A 281 1.59 20.47 9.66
CA THR A 281 1.28 21.91 9.64
C THR A 281 2.55 22.75 9.48
N VAL A 282 3.58 22.46 10.27
CA VAL A 282 4.86 23.18 10.22
C VAL A 282 5.54 22.97 8.88
N TRP A 283 5.51 21.75 8.34
CA TRP A 283 6.03 21.44 7.02
C TRP A 283 5.33 22.24 5.91
N LYS A 284 3.99 22.27 5.92
CA LYS A 284 3.21 23.08 4.97
C LYS A 284 3.56 24.56 5.06
N THR A 285 3.70 25.10 6.26
CA THR A 285 4.08 26.51 6.50
C THR A 285 5.50 26.78 6.01
N THR A 286 6.45 25.88 6.28
CA THR A 286 7.84 25.98 5.82
C THR A 286 7.91 26.01 4.29
N LEU A 287 7.23 25.09 3.60
CA LEU A 287 7.18 25.08 2.15
C LEU A 287 6.59 26.39 1.57
N LYS A 288 5.52 26.89 2.18
CA LYS A 288 4.91 28.18 1.77
C LYS A 288 5.90 29.33 1.93
N ARG A 289 6.63 29.42 3.07
CA ARG A 289 7.65 30.45 3.30
C ARG A 289 8.84 30.34 2.35
N ALA A 290 9.23 29.10 2.01
CA ALA A 290 10.31 28.83 1.06
C ALA A 290 9.92 29.11 -0.40
N GLY A 291 8.64 29.36 -0.70
CA GLY A 291 8.14 29.49 -2.07
C GLY A 291 8.27 28.19 -2.88
N VAL A 292 8.13 27.04 -2.21
CA VAL A 292 8.25 25.71 -2.84
C VAL A 292 6.87 25.05 -2.89
N PRO A 293 6.46 24.49 -4.04
CA PRO A 293 5.20 23.76 -4.16
C PRO A 293 5.06 22.66 -3.11
N ALA A 294 3.84 22.48 -2.58
CA ALA A 294 3.57 21.55 -1.50
C ALA A 294 3.84 20.08 -1.91
N PHE A 295 4.58 19.38 -1.07
CA PHE A 295 4.79 17.94 -1.18
C PHE A 295 4.93 17.29 0.21
N PRO A 296 4.70 15.97 0.35
CA PRO A 296 4.87 15.29 1.63
C PRO A 296 6.33 15.25 2.07
N ILE A 297 6.62 15.48 3.36
CA ILE A 297 7.99 15.38 3.91
C ILE A 297 8.63 14.01 3.65
N TYR A 298 7.84 12.96 3.51
CA TYR A 298 8.30 11.62 3.14
C TYR A 298 9.03 11.56 1.79
N ASN A 299 8.83 12.56 0.92
CA ASN A 299 9.56 12.67 -0.35
C ASN A 299 11.07 12.87 -0.17
N LEU A 300 11.54 13.31 0.99
CA LEU A 300 12.98 13.38 1.29
C LEU A 300 13.65 11.99 1.17
N ARG A 301 12.94 10.91 1.49
CA ARG A 301 13.41 9.55 1.24
C ARG A 301 13.56 9.23 -0.25
N HIS A 302 12.70 9.79 -1.10
CA HIS A 302 12.84 9.65 -2.57
C HIS A 302 14.03 10.46 -3.08
N VAL A 303 14.22 11.67 -2.56
CA VAL A 303 15.37 12.53 -2.88
C VAL A 303 16.68 11.81 -2.54
N PHE A 304 16.79 11.23 -1.34
CA PHE A 304 17.94 10.43 -0.94
C PHE A 304 18.19 9.26 -1.91
N CYS A 305 17.16 8.45 -2.18
CA CYS A 305 17.28 7.30 -3.07
C CYS A 305 17.77 7.69 -4.46
N THR A 306 17.19 8.75 -5.04
CA THR A 306 17.58 9.21 -6.38
C THR A 306 19.00 9.74 -6.39
N ARG A 307 19.39 10.59 -5.44
CA ARG A 307 20.77 11.11 -5.33
C ARG A 307 21.80 9.98 -5.14
N LEU A 308 21.50 9.01 -4.29
CA LEU A 308 22.39 7.89 -4.08
C LEU A 308 22.50 7.02 -5.34
N SER A 309 21.41 6.86 -6.11
CA SER A 309 21.41 6.13 -7.38
C SER A 309 22.27 6.80 -8.47
N GLU A 310 22.60 8.09 -8.31
CA GLU A 310 23.50 8.80 -9.25
C GLU A 310 24.95 8.41 -9.09
N VAL A 311 25.35 7.99 -7.89
CA VAL A 311 26.75 7.80 -7.52
C VAL A 311 27.09 6.39 -7.06
N ALA A 312 26.09 5.55 -6.78
CA ALA A 312 26.27 4.22 -6.22
C ALA A 312 25.57 3.13 -7.05
N PRO A 313 26.14 1.91 -7.08
CA PRO A 313 25.50 0.75 -7.68
C PRO A 313 24.18 0.40 -7.00
N ASP A 314 23.28 -0.25 -7.73
CA ASP A 314 21.94 -0.62 -7.29
C ASP A 314 21.93 -1.42 -5.98
N ALA A 315 22.87 -2.35 -5.79
CA ALA A 315 22.98 -3.13 -4.56
C ALA A 315 23.25 -2.26 -3.32
N VAL A 316 24.05 -1.19 -3.47
CA VAL A 316 24.34 -0.23 -2.39
C VAL A 316 23.09 0.60 -2.09
N VAL A 317 22.36 1.05 -3.12
CA VAL A 317 21.12 1.80 -2.96
C VAL A 317 20.04 0.95 -2.27
N GLU A 318 19.88 -0.30 -2.66
CA GLU A 318 18.93 -1.24 -2.04
C GLU A 318 19.22 -1.44 -0.56
N ARG A 319 20.50 -1.64 -0.23
CA ARG A 319 20.93 -1.81 1.16
C ARG A 319 20.73 -0.52 1.97
N ALA A 320 21.12 0.64 1.43
CA ALA A 320 20.93 1.93 2.10
C ALA A 320 19.45 2.25 2.34
N MET A 321 18.59 1.90 1.38
CA MET A 321 17.14 2.05 1.50
C MET A 321 16.49 0.99 2.39
N ARG A 322 17.19 -0.10 2.70
CA ARG A 322 16.69 -1.24 3.50
C ARG A 322 15.35 -1.75 2.96
N HIS A 323 15.31 -1.95 1.63
CA HIS A 323 14.18 -2.53 0.95
C HIS A 323 14.23 -4.05 1.01
N THR A 324 13.07 -4.69 1.14
CA THR A 324 12.94 -6.15 1.10
C THR A 324 12.77 -6.71 -0.30
N SER A 325 12.52 -5.84 -1.29
CA SER A 325 12.30 -6.21 -2.69
C SER A 325 12.90 -5.16 -3.63
N PRO A 326 13.59 -5.58 -4.70
CA PRO A 326 14.13 -4.68 -5.74
C PRO A 326 13.04 -3.83 -6.42
N GLU A 327 11.84 -4.37 -6.56
CA GLU A 327 10.69 -3.65 -7.14
C GLU A 327 10.31 -2.41 -6.32
N THR A 328 10.46 -2.48 -4.99
CA THR A 328 10.19 -1.36 -4.10
C THR A 328 11.10 -0.18 -4.40
N LYS A 329 12.35 -0.40 -4.83
CA LYS A 329 13.32 0.64 -5.18
C LYS A 329 12.84 1.50 -6.35
N ARG A 330 12.26 0.90 -7.38
CA ARG A 330 11.75 1.61 -8.57
C ARG A 330 10.74 2.70 -8.21
N HIS A 331 10.01 2.54 -7.11
CA HIS A 331 9.08 3.54 -6.63
C HIS A 331 9.74 4.78 -6.02
N TYR A 332 11.01 4.68 -5.65
CA TYR A 332 11.77 5.76 -5.01
C TYR A 332 12.73 6.46 -5.96
N GLN A 333 13.12 5.84 -7.06
CA GLN A 333 13.95 6.45 -8.09
C GLN A 333 13.09 7.35 -8.98
N LEU A 334 13.43 8.62 -9.06
CA LEU A 334 12.70 9.63 -9.84
C LEU A 334 13.62 10.21 -10.91
N GLY A 335 13.06 10.46 -12.10
CA GLY A 335 13.70 11.33 -13.08
C GLY A 335 15.09 10.90 -13.56
N MET A 336 15.33 9.60 -13.75
CA MET A 336 16.65 9.09 -14.18
C MET A 336 17.00 9.38 -15.66
N ALA A 337 16.20 10.21 -16.34
CA ALA A 337 16.42 10.52 -17.76
C ALA A 337 17.81 11.12 -18.03
N ASP A 338 18.29 12.01 -17.15
CA ASP A 338 19.62 12.62 -17.30
C ASP A 338 20.74 11.62 -17.05
N GLN A 339 20.54 10.69 -16.12
CA GLN A 339 21.50 9.60 -15.86
C GLN A 339 21.57 8.64 -17.04
N VAL A 340 20.41 8.28 -17.60
CA VAL A 340 20.33 7.46 -18.82
C VAL A 340 21.03 8.21 -19.97
N ARG A 341 20.75 9.50 -20.15
CA ARG A 341 21.41 10.34 -21.17
C ARG A 341 22.93 10.36 -20.97
N ASN A 342 23.40 10.63 -19.75
CA ASN A 342 24.82 10.67 -19.42
C ASN A 342 25.48 9.29 -19.59
N ALA A 343 24.78 8.22 -19.33
CA ALA A 343 25.28 6.85 -19.56
C ALA A 343 25.36 6.54 -21.05
N VAL A 344 24.34 6.92 -21.83
CA VAL A 344 24.32 6.78 -23.28
C VAL A 344 25.42 7.63 -23.91
N ASP A 345 25.61 8.88 -23.46
CA ASP A 345 26.68 9.75 -23.95
C ASP A 345 28.06 9.20 -23.66
N ARG A 346 28.27 8.60 -22.45
CA ARG A 346 29.53 7.92 -22.13
C ARG A 346 29.77 6.68 -23.00
N ALA A 347 28.73 5.88 -23.22
CA ALA A 347 28.80 4.72 -24.11
C ALA A 347 29.10 5.15 -25.54
N ASN A 348 28.41 6.16 -26.05
CA ASN A 348 28.61 6.70 -27.39
C ASN A 348 30.00 7.32 -27.56
N LYS A 349 30.50 8.04 -26.56
CA LYS A 349 31.85 8.60 -26.59
C LYS A 349 32.93 7.50 -26.67
N LYS A 350 32.70 6.36 -26.04
CA LYS A 350 33.58 5.18 -26.07
C LYS A 350 33.55 4.50 -27.43
N LEU A 351 32.36 4.45 -28.07
CA LEU A 351 32.16 3.75 -29.36
C LEU A 351 32.49 4.64 -30.57
N TYR A 352 32.07 5.92 -30.54
CA TYR A 352 32.14 6.81 -31.72
C TYR A 352 33.20 7.92 -31.64
N GLY A 353 33.88 8.05 -30.49
CA GLY A 353 34.92 9.07 -30.29
C GLY A 353 34.36 10.51 -30.33
N LYS A 354 35.27 11.46 -30.50
CA LYS A 354 34.93 12.89 -30.73
C LYS A 354 34.65 13.12 -32.23
N ARG A 355 33.58 12.55 -32.78
CA ARG A 355 33.13 12.98 -34.13
C ARG A 355 32.26 14.21 -33.99
N GLY A 356 32.59 15.23 -34.75
CA GLY A 356 31.88 16.51 -34.80
C GLY A 356 30.41 16.36 -35.13
N ALA A 357 29.61 17.33 -34.73
CA ALA A 357 28.18 17.37 -34.99
C ALA A 357 27.87 17.07 -36.45
N LEU A 358 26.98 16.12 -36.69
CA LEU A 358 26.38 15.93 -38.00
C LEU A 358 25.58 17.20 -38.36
N HIS A 359 26.08 18.01 -39.24
CA HIS A 359 25.35 19.14 -39.81
C HIS A 359 24.33 18.60 -40.81
N PHE A 360 23.09 18.52 -40.41
CA PHE A 360 21.98 18.42 -41.35
C PHE A 360 21.85 19.78 -42.01
N ARG A 361 22.22 19.90 -43.29
CA ARG A 361 21.93 21.09 -44.07
C ARG A 361 20.42 21.27 -44.17
N ASP A 362 19.95 22.45 -43.87
CA ASP A 362 18.54 22.83 -44.04
C ASP A 362 18.08 22.48 -45.46
N SER A 363 16.97 21.80 -45.54
CA SER A 363 16.30 21.39 -46.77
C SER A 363 15.56 22.59 -47.40
N GLN A 364 16.31 23.52 -47.95
CA GLN A 364 15.78 24.43 -48.97
C GLN A 364 16.62 24.30 -50.24
N ALA A 365 16.39 23.24 -50.98
CA ALA A 365 16.47 23.18 -52.44
C ALA A 365 16.21 21.75 -52.91
N PRO A 366 15.45 21.57 -53.97
CA PRO A 366 15.17 20.24 -54.52
C PRO A 366 16.29 19.80 -55.42
N LYS A 367 17.20 18.99 -54.96
CA LYS A 367 18.00 18.11 -55.82
C LYS A 367 18.57 16.95 -55.01
N LYS A 368 18.36 15.77 -55.57
CA LYS A 368 18.88 14.48 -55.17
C LYS A 368 20.36 14.56 -54.78
N GLU A 369 20.68 14.45 -53.51
CA GLU A 369 21.97 13.98 -53.10
C GLU A 369 21.78 12.96 -51.97
N ALA A 370 22.37 11.82 -52.17
CA ALA A 370 22.29 10.68 -51.27
C ALA A 370 22.82 11.04 -49.90
N ILE A 371 22.10 10.62 -48.86
CA ILE A 371 22.61 10.59 -47.49
C ILE A 371 23.65 9.48 -47.45
N GLU A 372 24.92 9.84 -47.57
CA GLU A 372 26.02 8.95 -47.24
C GLU A 372 26.11 8.79 -45.73
N ILE A 373 25.49 7.72 -45.23
CA ILE A 373 25.77 7.20 -43.89
C ILE A 373 27.16 6.62 -43.98
N ALA A 374 28.16 7.35 -43.47
CA ALA A 374 29.48 6.79 -43.28
C ALA A 374 29.43 5.67 -42.24
N VAL A 375 29.29 4.44 -42.69
CA VAL A 375 29.52 3.22 -41.90
C VAL A 375 31.06 3.08 -41.76
N CYS A 376 31.53 3.09 -40.55
CA CYS A 376 32.93 2.78 -40.26
C CYS A 376 33.21 1.30 -40.51
N ASN A 377 34.24 1.04 -41.30
CA ASN A 377 35.01 -0.18 -41.22
C ASN A 377 35.93 -0.15 -40.01
#